data_57be8afc9a93fa72a2c0d040203bb143
#
_entry.id   57be8afc9a93fa72a2c0d040203bb143
#
_cell.length_a   1.000
_cell.length_b   1.000
_cell.length_c   1.000
_cell.angle_alpha   90.00
_cell.angle_beta   90.00
_cell.angle_gamma   90.00
#
_symmetry.space_group_name_H-M   'P 1'
#
loop_
_entity.id
_entity.type
_entity.pdbx_description
1 polymer ?
#
loop_
_entity_poly.entity_id
_entity_poly.type
_entity_poly.pdbx_seq_one_letter_code
_entity_poly.pdbx_strand_id
1 'polypeptide(L)'
;VSFLLNGPDGQSVPVSLPVPGLHNARNAACAAVIALLAGAEPAAVTEALSRFSGVARRFEHRGKKAGVHFVDDYAHLPTEVAATISAAKSGNWNRLVAVFQPHRYSRTEALWRSFGNAFSEADLLYVTDVYPSGEAPRPGVSGQLIVDAVKADCPGLEVRYVQRRTDLVATLGNELADGDCCLTMGAGDLTTVPDEVQMLLSDNNE
;
A
#
# COMPACT_ATOMS: atom_id res chain seq x y z
N VAL A 1 -12.52 4.62 -9.10
CA VAL A 1 -13.72 3.98 -8.51
C VAL A 1 -14.93 4.89 -8.74
N SER A 2 -16.06 4.32 -9.17
CA SER A 2 -17.30 5.08 -9.37
C SER A 2 -18.47 4.40 -8.66
N PHE A 3 -19.37 5.19 -8.06
CA PHE A 3 -20.55 4.71 -7.35
C PHE A 3 -21.65 5.80 -7.30
N LEU A 4 -22.86 5.42 -6.91
CA LEU A 4 -23.96 6.35 -6.62
C LEU A 4 -24.13 6.49 -5.12
N LEU A 5 -24.15 7.71 -4.63
CA LEU A 5 -24.50 8.04 -3.24
C LEU A 5 -26.01 8.37 -3.24
N ASN A 6 -26.82 7.53 -2.59
CA ASN A 6 -28.28 7.70 -2.51
C ASN A 6 -28.66 8.38 -1.19
N GLY A 7 -29.36 9.50 -1.27
CA GLY A 7 -29.92 10.19 -0.14
C GLY A 7 -31.27 9.59 0.30
N PRO A 8 -31.74 9.89 1.53
CA PRO A 8 -33.01 9.41 2.07
C PRO A 8 -34.24 9.96 1.32
N ASP A 9 -34.08 11.05 0.61
CA ASP A 9 -35.08 11.72 -0.23
C ASP A 9 -35.14 11.18 -1.67
N GLY A 10 -34.40 10.11 -1.98
CA GLY A 10 -34.33 9.50 -3.30
C GLY A 10 -33.40 10.23 -4.28
N GLN A 11 -32.74 11.30 -3.88
CA GLN A 11 -31.71 11.94 -4.70
C GLN A 11 -30.47 11.05 -4.78
N SER A 12 -29.87 11.00 -5.96
CA SER A 12 -28.62 10.25 -6.22
C SER A 12 -27.54 11.18 -6.70
N VAL A 13 -26.40 11.17 -6.03
CA VAL A 13 -25.19 11.94 -6.40
C VAL A 13 -24.17 10.97 -7.00
N PRO A 14 -23.81 11.11 -8.29
CA PRO A 14 -22.77 10.30 -8.89
C PRO A 14 -21.41 10.72 -8.34
N VAL A 15 -20.61 9.76 -7.89
CA VAL A 15 -19.25 9.98 -7.39
C VAL A 15 -18.27 9.18 -8.24
N SER A 16 -17.23 9.84 -8.72
CA SER A 16 -16.11 9.22 -9.42
C SER A 16 -14.80 9.67 -8.79
N LEU A 17 -13.92 8.71 -8.50
CA LEU A 17 -12.60 8.94 -7.90
C LEU A 17 -11.51 8.36 -8.80
N PRO A 18 -10.42 9.10 -9.07
CA PRO A 18 -9.25 8.56 -9.76
C PRO A 18 -8.50 7.50 -8.94
N VAL A 19 -8.56 7.60 -7.60
CA VAL A 19 -7.86 6.68 -6.69
C VAL A 19 -8.62 5.35 -6.53
N PRO A 20 -7.91 4.19 -6.55
CA PRO A 20 -8.53 2.87 -6.44
C PRO A 20 -8.87 2.49 -5.00
N GLY A 21 -9.65 1.43 -4.84
CA GLY A 21 -9.91 0.76 -3.57
C GLY A 21 -11.26 1.11 -2.94
N LEU A 22 -11.92 0.09 -2.37
CA LEU A 22 -13.21 0.22 -1.69
C LEU A 22 -13.14 1.16 -0.48
N HIS A 23 -12.00 1.16 0.24
CA HIS A 23 -11.79 2.06 1.36
C HIS A 23 -11.81 3.54 0.92
N ASN A 24 -11.24 3.87 -0.25
CA ASN A 24 -11.31 5.22 -0.80
C ASN A 24 -12.73 5.59 -1.23
N ALA A 25 -13.50 4.66 -1.78
CA ALA A 25 -14.91 4.89 -2.07
C ALA A 25 -15.72 5.21 -0.79
N ARG A 26 -15.48 4.48 0.30
CA ARG A 26 -16.11 4.73 1.60
C ARG A 26 -15.72 6.09 2.18
N ASN A 27 -14.44 6.44 2.13
CA ASN A 27 -13.94 7.74 2.59
C ASN A 27 -14.58 8.89 1.78
N ALA A 28 -14.67 8.74 0.46
CA ALA A 28 -15.32 9.73 -0.40
C ALA A 28 -16.83 9.84 -0.14
N ALA A 29 -17.51 8.73 0.13
CA ALA A 29 -18.92 8.76 0.52
C ALA A 29 -19.12 9.55 1.82
N CYS A 30 -18.27 9.30 2.84
CA CYS A 30 -18.32 10.07 4.09
C CYS A 30 -18.04 11.56 3.86
N ALA A 31 -17.02 11.89 3.07
CA ALA A 31 -16.69 13.29 2.76
C ALA A 31 -17.83 13.98 1.99
N ALA A 32 -18.43 13.29 1.02
CA ALA A 32 -19.57 13.79 0.26
C ALA A 32 -20.77 14.09 1.18
N VAL A 33 -21.13 13.14 2.05
CA VAL A 33 -22.25 13.32 3.00
C VAL A 33 -22.00 14.54 3.91
N ILE A 34 -20.79 14.66 4.46
CA ILE A 34 -20.45 15.79 5.33
C ILE A 34 -20.55 17.11 4.56
N ALA A 35 -20.03 17.17 3.33
CA ALA A 35 -20.09 18.38 2.51
C ALA A 35 -21.54 18.77 2.16
N LEU A 36 -22.38 17.81 1.78
CA LEU A 36 -23.80 18.03 1.48
C LEU A 36 -24.55 18.53 2.73
N LEU A 37 -24.31 17.93 3.89
CA LEU A 37 -24.89 18.38 5.16
C LEU A 37 -24.43 19.77 5.56
N ALA A 38 -23.22 20.17 5.15
CA ALA A 38 -22.69 21.53 5.34
C ALA A 38 -23.22 22.54 4.32
N GLY A 39 -24.08 22.12 3.39
CA GLY A 39 -24.74 22.98 2.40
C GLY A 39 -24.00 23.11 1.07
N ALA A 40 -23.06 22.21 0.78
CA ALA A 40 -22.43 22.18 -0.55
C ALA A 40 -23.39 21.67 -1.63
N GLU A 41 -23.34 22.27 -2.81
CA GLU A 41 -24.12 21.83 -3.96
C GLU A 41 -23.63 20.44 -4.47
N PRO A 42 -24.55 19.51 -4.82
CA PRO A 42 -24.18 18.17 -5.28
C PRO A 42 -23.19 18.16 -6.46
N ALA A 43 -23.35 19.07 -7.42
CA ALA A 43 -22.48 19.21 -8.56
C ALA A 43 -21.04 19.58 -8.16
N ALA A 44 -20.89 20.48 -7.18
CA ALA A 44 -19.58 20.88 -6.65
C ALA A 44 -18.87 19.71 -5.93
N VAL A 45 -19.64 18.91 -5.18
CA VAL A 45 -19.11 17.70 -4.51
C VAL A 45 -18.61 16.69 -5.54
N THR A 46 -19.42 16.39 -6.57
CA THR A 46 -19.03 15.48 -7.66
C THR A 46 -17.76 15.97 -8.38
N GLU A 47 -17.69 17.25 -8.71
CA GLU A 47 -16.54 17.83 -9.38
C GLU A 47 -15.28 17.77 -8.52
N ALA A 48 -15.36 18.16 -7.25
CA ALA A 48 -14.22 18.12 -6.32
C ALA A 48 -13.67 16.70 -6.15
N LEU A 49 -14.53 15.70 -5.98
CA LEU A 49 -14.13 14.31 -5.84
C LEU A 49 -13.50 13.75 -7.12
N SER A 50 -13.97 14.15 -8.30
CA SER A 50 -13.39 13.71 -9.58
C SER A 50 -11.97 14.25 -9.83
N ARG A 51 -11.60 15.35 -9.18
CA ARG A 51 -10.27 15.97 -9.23
C ARG A 51 -9.34 15.52 -8.10
N PHE A 52 -9.84 14.72 -7.16
CA PHE A 52 -9.05 14.29 -6.01
C PHE A 52 -7.96 13.31 -6.45
N SER A 53 -6.73 13.79 -6.54
CA SER A 53 -5.56 13.03 -6.98
C SER A 53 -4.97 12.10 -5.92
N GLY A 54 -5.60 11.99 -4.75
CA GLY A 54 -5.10 11.21 -3.63
C GLY A 54 -4.35 12.06 -2.59
N VAL A 55 -3.80 11.38 -1.61
CA VAL A 55 -2.93 11.94 -0.58
C VAL A 55 -1.57 11.27 -0.72
N ALA A 56 -0.50 12.02 -0.53
CA ALA A 56 0.86 11.45 -0.53
C ALA A 56 0.92 10.21 0.39
N ARG A 57 1.60 9.18 -0.07
CA ARG A 57 1.70 7.90 0.63
C ARG A 57 0.34 7.19 0.88
N ARG A 58 -0.67 7.39 0.02
CA ARG A 58 -1.96 6.66 0.03
C ARG A 58 -2.23 6.15 -1.38
N PHE A 59 -1.73 4.95 -1.67
CA PHE A 59 -1.69 4.36 -3.00
C PHE A 59 -1.11 5.33 -4.03
N GLU A 60 0.00 5.96 -3.66
CA GLU A 60 0.67 6.98 -4.44
C GLU A 60 1.49 6.35 -5.57
N HIS A 61 1.18 6.72 -6.80
CA HIS A 61 2.01 6.32 -7.94
C HIS A 61 3.32 7.09 -7.94
N ARG A 62 4.44 6.37 -7.79
CA ARG A 62 5.80 6.93 -7.72
C ARG A 62 6.54 6.87 -9.06
N GLY A 63 5.84 6.48 -10.12
CA GLY A 63 6.39 6.43 -11.47
C GLY A 63 6.48 5.03 -12.05
N LYS A 64 7.09 4.98 -13.25
CA LYS A 64 7.39 3.74 -13.98
C LYS A 64 8.82 3.79 -14.50
N LYS A 65 9.60 2.73 -14.28
CA LYS A 65 10.98 2.61 -14.78
C LYS A 65 11.29 1.17 -15.17
N ALA A 66 11.96 0.97 -16.30
CA ALA A 66 12.26 -0.35 -16.86
C ALA A 66 11.03 -1.29 -16.91
N GLY A 67 9.84 -0.73 -17.24
CA GLY A 67 8.58 -1.47 -17.26
C GLY A 67 7.94 -1.73 -15.89
N VAL A 68 8.65 -1.50 -14.78
CA VAL A 68 8.14 -1.66 -13.41
C VAL A 68 7.34 -0.45 -12.99
N HIS A 69 6.14 -0.68 -12.45
CA HIS A 69 5.32 0.36 -11.79
C HIS A 69 5.63 0.43 -10.31
N PHE A 70 5.84 1.64 -9.79
CA PHE A 70 6.13 1.87 -8.37
C PHE A 70 4.95 2.56 -7.70
N VAL A 71 4.51 1.99 -6.57
CA VAL A 71 3.41 2.50 -5.74
C VAL A 71 3.87 2.54 -4.29
N ASP A 72 3.59 3.63 -3.57
CA ASP A 72 3.87 3.77 -2.13
C ASP A 72 2.58 3.95 -1.34
N ASP A 73 2.47 3.23 -0.22
CA ASP A 73 1.33 3.34 0.69
C ASP A 73 1.79 3.39 2.16
N TYR A 74 1.11 4.19 2.94
CA TYR A 74 1.36 4.34 4.38
C TYR A 74 0.83 3.18 5.22
N ALA A 75 0.20 2.17 4.61
CA ALA A 75 -0.41 1.03 5.27
C ALA A 75 0.59 0.32 6.20
N HIS A 76 0.24 0.17 7.46
CA HIS A 76 1.09 -0.41 8.50
C HIS A 76 0.30 -1.22 9.53
N LEU A 77 -1.02 -1.34 9.37
CA LEU A 77 -1.90 -2.23 10.13
C LEU A 77 -2.36 -3.39 9.24
N PRO A 78 -2.64 -4.59 9.78
CA PRO A 78 -3.04 -5.75 8.98
C PRO A 78 -4.21 -5.49 8.03
N THR A 79 -5.24 -4.79 8.50
CA THR A 79 -6.42 -4.44 7.70
C THR A 79 -6.13 -3.41 6.62
N GLU A 80 -5.25 -2.45 6.88
CA GLU A 80 -4.80 -1.47 5.88
C GLU A 80 -4.00 -2.17 4.78
N VAL A 81 -3.03 -3.03 5.16
CA VAL A 81 -2.21 -3.81 4.23
C VAL A 81 -3.09 -4.67 3.33
N ALA A 82 -4.03 -5.43 3.89
CA ALA A 82 -4.94 -6.25 3.10
C ALA A 82 -5.76 -5.41 2.11
N ALA A 83 -6.28 -4.25 2.53
CA ALA A 83 -7.04 -3.36 1.67
C ALA A 83 -6.19 -2.77 0.53
N THR A 84 -4.93 -2.40 0.82
CA THR A 84 -4.00 -1.86 -0.17
C THR A 84 -3.58 -2.93 -1.18
N ILE A 85 -3.27 -4.16 -0.74
CA ILE A 85 -2.97 -5.31 -1.61
C ILE A 85 -4.16 -5.60 -2.54
N SER A 86 -5.38 -5.68 -1.98
CA SER A 86 -6.59 -5.93 -2.77
C SER A 86 -6.86 -4.81 -3.79
N ALA A 87 -6.61 -3.56 -3.43
CA ALA A 87 -6.68 -2.45 -4.37
C ALA A 87 -5.63 -2.58 -5.50
N ALA A 88 -4.41 -2.96 -5.17
CA ALA A 88 -3.33 -3.18 -6.13
C ALA A 88 -3.64 -4.36 -7.06
N LYS A 89 -4.22 -5.44 -6.55
CA LYS A 89 -4.57 -6.63 -7.36
C LYS A 89 -5.56 -6.32 -8.49
N SER A 90 -6.33 -5.25 -8.37
CA SER A 90 -7.22 -4.80 -9.46
C SER A 90 -6.49 -4.16 -10.65
N GLY A 91 -5.19 -3.91 -10.53
CA GLY A 91 -4.34 -3.40 -11.62
C GLY A 91 -3.98 -4.48 -12.63
N ASN A 92 -3.53 -4.05 -13.80
CA ASN A 92 -3.11 -4.95 -14.89
C ASN A 92 -1.58 -5.12 -14.84
N TRP A 93 -1.09 -5.85 -13.83
CA TRP A 93 0.32 -6.17 -13.63
C TRP A 93 0.58 -7.64 -13.98
N ASN A 94 1.82 -7.94 -14.39
CA ASN A 94 2.25 -9.32 -14.53
C ASN A 94 2.41 -9.98 -13.15
N ARG A 95 2.95 -9.20 -12.18
CA ARG A 95 3.24 -9.65 -10.82
C ARG A 95 3.09 -8.49 -9.83
N LEU A 96 2.41 -8.74 -8.71
CA LEU A 96 2.34 -7.82 -7.58
C LEU A 96 3.41 -8.17 -6.55
N VAL A 97 4.48 -7.38 -6.52
CA VAL A 97 5.59 -7.51 -5.57
C VAL A 97 5.34 -6.57 -4.40
N ALA A 98 4.92 -7.12 -3.28
CA ALA A 98 4.69 -6.38 -2.03
C ALA A 98 6.00 -6.23 -1.24
N VAL A 99 6.24 -5.04 -0.71
CA VAL A 99 7.39 -4.72 0.13
C VAL A 99 6.86 -4.10 1.42
N PHE A 100 7.14 -4.70 2.56
CA PHE A 100 6.57 -4.29 3.84
C PHE A 100 7.62 -4.01 4.91
N GLN A 101 7.46 -2.88 5.61
CA GLN A 101 8.24 -2.51 6.79
C GLN A 101 7.33 -2.42 8.00
N PRO A 102 7.44 -3.33 8.99
CA PRO A 102 6.75 -3.20 10.26
C PRO A 102 7.15 -1.90 10.97
N HIS A 103 6.21 -1.25 11.62
CA HIS A 103 6.44 0.05 12.26
C HIS A 103 6.15 -0.03 13.76
N ARG A 104 7.16 0.26 14.59
CA ARG A 104 7.23 0.16 16.06
C ARG A 104 7.28 -1.27 16.57
N TYR A 105 8.19 -1.51 17.49
CA TYR A 105 8.36 -2.81 18.16
C TYR A 105 7.10 -3.21 18.94
N SER A 106 6.50 -2.26 19.68
CA SER A 106 5.27 -2.51 20.46
C SER A 106 4.10 -2.98 19.59
N ARG A 107 3.90 -2.36 18.42
CA ARG A 107 2.85 -2.74 17.49
C ARG A 107 3.15 -4.08 16.83
N THR A 108 4.38 -4.30 16.41
CA THR A 108 4.80 -5.56 15.79
C THR A 108 4.59 -6.72 16.74
N GLU A 109 5.00 -6.59 18.02
CA GLU A 109 4.79 -7.60 19.05
C GLU A 109 3.30 -7.92 19.27
N ALA A 110 2.45 -6.89 19.29
CA ALA A 110 1.02 -7.06 19.52
C ALA A 110 0.25 -7.66 18.34
N LEU A 111 0.66 -7.35 17.09
CA LEU A 111 -0.16 -7.59 15.90
C LEU A 111 0.44 -8.59 14.90
N TRP A 112 1.67 -9.08 15.07
CA TRP A 112 2.36 -9.87 14.06
C TRP A 112 1.55 -11.06 13.52
N ARG A 113 0.81 -11.78 14.39
CA ARG A 113 -0.05 -12.90 13.97
C ARG A 113 -1.18 -12.46 13.03
N SER A 114 -1.72 -11.27 13.22
CA SER A 114 -2.81 -10.73 12.39
C SER A 114 -2.37 -10.39 10.97
N PHE A 115 -1.06 -10.34 10.70
CA PHE A 115 -0.53 -10.14 9.36
C PHE A 115 -0.52 -11.42 8.51
N GLY A 116 -0.74 -12.60 9.08
CA GLY A 116 -0.60 -13.87 8.39
C GLY A 116 -1.28 -13.94 7.03
N ASN A 117 -2.54 -13.48 6.94
CA ASN A 117 -3.31 -13.46 5.69
C ASN A 117 -3.34 -12.10 4.98
N ALA A 118 -2.70 -11.06 5.54
CA ALA A 118 -2.81 -9.70 5.01
C ALA A 118 -2.20 -9.52 3.61
N PHE A 119 -1.31 -10.41 3.20
CA PHE A 119 -0.58 -10.37 1.93
C PHE A 119 -1.02 -11.45 0.94
N SER A 120 -2.10 -12.19 1.20
CA SER A 120 -2.51 -13.39 0.45
C SER A 120 -2.75 -13.18 -1.04
N GLU A 121 -3.04 -11.95 -1.49
CA GLU A 121 -3.26 -11.62 -2.89
C GLU A 121 -1.98 -11.11 -3.60
N ALA A 122 -0.85 -10.98 -2.91
CA ALA A 122 0.45 -10.67 -3.53
C ALA A 122 1.06 -11.91 -4.20
N ASP A 123 1.91 -11.71 -5.20
CA ASP A 123 2.64 -12.80 -5.88
C ASP A 123 4.00 -13.04 -5.22
N LEU A 124 4.60 -12.02 -4.61
CA LEU A 124 5.87 -12.07 -3.88
C LEU A 124 5.84 -11.04 -2.74
N LEU A 125 6.36 -11.39 -1.57
CA LEU A 125 6.47 -10.49 -0.43
C LEU A 125 7.92 -10.37 0.05
N TYR A 126 8.39 -9.14 0.15
CA TYR A 126 9.58 -8.77 0.90
C TYR A 126 9.20 -8.13 2.22
N VAL A 127 9.81 -8.59 3.31
CA VAL A 127 9.67 -7.97 4.63
C VAL A 127 11.04 -7.52 5.09
N THR A 128 11.16 -6.25 5.51
CA THR A 128 12.38 -5.72 6.15
C THR A 128 12.20 -5.63 7.66
N ASP A 129 13.24 -5.18 8.37
CA ASP A 129 13.15 -5.12 9.83
C ASP A 129 12.30 -3.93 10.31
N VAL A 130 11.97 -3.96 11.60
CA VAL A 130 11.07 -2.99 12.24
C VAL A 130 11.67 -1.58 12.18
N TYR A 131 10.90 -0.63 11.67
CA TYR A 131 11.20 0.78 11.84
C TYR A 131 10.86 1.21 13.28
N PRO A 132 11.85 1.66 14.08
CA PRO A 132 11.65 1.82 15.53
C PRO A 132 10.72 2.98 15.91
N SER A 133 10.70 4.07 15.13
CA SER A 133 9.89 5.26 15.42
C SER A 133 10.04 5.78 16.87
N GLY A 134 11.28 5.83 17.36
CA GLY A 134 11.62 6.29 18.71
C GLY A 134 11.51 5.24 19.82
N GLU A 135 11.10 4.01 19.51
CA GLU A 135 11.08 2.92 20.50
C GLU A 135 12.43 2.21 20.57
N ALA A 136 12.81 1.74 21.76
CA ALA A 136 13.94 0.86 21.93
C ALA A 136 13.64 -0.54 21.34
N PRO A 137 14.63 -1.24 20.78
CA PRO A 137 14.47 -2.62 20.34
C PRO A 137 13.96 -3.53 21.47
N ARG A 138 13.08 -4.48 21.11
CA ARG A 138 12.54 -5.47 22.03
C ARG A 138 13.10 -6.86 21.69
N PRO A 139 13.63 -7.61 22.67
CA PRO A 139 14.15 -8.96 22.43
C PRO A 139 13.11 -9.86 21.74
N GLY A 140 13.53 -10.53 20.66
CA GLY A 140 12.65 -11.44 19.91
C GLY A 140 11.65 -10.75 18.97
N VAL A 141 11.62 -9.41 18.89
CA VAL A 141 10.71 -8.67 17.99
C VAL A 141 11.49 -8.13 16.80
N SER A 142 11.19 -8.65 15.63
CA SER A 142 11.78 -8.24 14.34
C SER A 142 10.78 -8.45 13.20
N GLY A 143 11.14 -8.06 12.00
CA GLY A 143 10.35 -8.36 10.79
C GLY A 143 10.17 -9.85 10.53
N GLN A 144 11.05 -10.70 11.07
CA GLN A 144 10.93 -12.16 10.97
C GLN A 144 9.60 -12.70 11.53
N LEU A 145 9.04 -12.07 12.57
CA LEU A 145 7.73 -12.48 13.11
C LEU A 145 6.61 -12.38 12.07
N ILE A 146 6.65 -11.35 11.23
CA ILE A 146 5.68 -11.19 10.12
C ILE A 146 5.89 -12.28 9.08
N VAL A 147 7.15 -12.56 8.71
CA VAL A 147 7.50 -13.64 7.77
C VAL A 147 6.97 -14.99 8.25
N ASP A 148 7.16 -15.29 9.53
CA ASP A 148 6.73 -16.55 10.14
C ASP A 148 5.19 -16.68 10.13
N ALA A 149 4.48 -15.59 10.44
CA ALA A 149 3.02 -15.56 10.40
C ALA A 149 2.49 -15.79 8.97
N VAL A 150 3.07 -15.09 7.98
CA VAL A 150 2.64 -15.23 6.58
C VAL A 150 2.94 -16.63 6.04
N LYS A 151 4.10 -17.21 6.34
CA LYS A 151 4.43 -18.58 5.94
C LYS A 151 3.49 -19.62 6.56
N ALA A 152 3.01 -19.38 7.77
CA ALA A 152 2.06 -20.27 8.43
C ALA A 152 0.67 -20.20 7.79
N ASP A 153 0.17 -19.01 7.49
CA ASP A 153 -1.20 -18.79 7.03
C ASP A 153 -1.34 -18.82 5.50
N CYS A 154 -0.27 -18.46 4.76
CA CYS A 154 -0.22 -18.43 3.30
C CYS A 154 0.98 -19.24 2.76
N PRO A 155 1.01 -20.57 2.92
CA PRO A 155 2.18 -21.40 2.56
C PRO A 155 2.52 -21.39 1.04
N GLY A 156 1.60 -20.92 0.19
CA GLY A 156 1.81 -20.77 -1.25
C GLY A 156 2.44 -19.43 -1.67
N LEU A 157 2.51 -18.45 -0.76
CA LEU A 157 3.11 -17.15 -1.05
C LEU A 157 4.63 -17.23 -0.83
N GLU A 158 5.39 -16.80 -1.85
CA GLU A 158 6.83 -16.63 -1.68
C GLU A 158 7.12 -15.41 -0.79
N VAL A 159 7.77 -15.64 0.36
CA VAL A 159 8.08 -14.60 1.35
C VAL A 159 9.58 -14.59 1.65
N ARG A 160 10.18 -13.42 1.53
CA ARG A 160 11.62 -13.19 1.76
C ARG A 160 11.83 -12.14 2.85
N TYR A 161 12.73 -12.46 3.79
CA TYR A 161 13.17 -11.52 4.82
C TYR A 161 14.47 -10.85 4.40
N VAL A 162 14.45 -9.56 4.21
CA VAL A 162 15.64 -8.75 3.91
C VAL A 162 15.80 -7.73 5.02
N GLN A 163 16.60 -8.09 6.03
CA GLN A 163 16.69 -7.34 7.28
C GLN A 163 17.04 -5.87 7.08
N ARG A 164 18.07 -5.57 6.29
CA ARG A 164 18.52 -4.20 6.07
C ARG A 164 17.86 -3.60 4.84
N ARG A 165 17.34 -2.38 5.00
CA ARG A 165 16.71 -1.63 3.93
C ARG A 165 17.65 -1.38 2.73
N THR A 166 18.94 -1.16 2.99
CA THR A 166 19.96 -0.99 1.93
C THR A 166 20.09 -2.24 1.06
N ASP A 167 20.07 -3.42 1.67
CA ASP A 167 20.15 -4.69 0.95
C ASP A 167 18.84 -4.95 0.17
N LEU A 168 17.72 -4.47 0.69
CA LEU A 168 16.42 -4.54 0.02
C LEU A 168 16.41 -3.76 -1.30
N VAL A 169 16.96 -2.54 -1.33
CA VAL A 169 17.05 -1.72 -2.56
C VAL A 169 17.85 -2.44 -3.63
N ALA A 170 19.01 -3.00 -3.28
CA ALA A 170 19.85 -3.77 -4.21
C ALA A 170 19.14 -5.05 -4.70
N THR A 171 18.43 -5.76 -3.80
CA THR A 171 17.67 -6.96 -4.14
C THR A 171 16.56 -6.64 -5.13
N LEU A 172 15.77 -5.61 -4.86
CA LEU A 172 14.68 -5.18 -5.73
C LEU A 172 15.19 -4.74 -7.11
N GLY A 173 16.30 -3.99 -7.16
CA GLY A 173 16.92 -3.55 -8.41
C GLY A 173 17.35 -4.70 -9.33
N ASN A 174 17.69 -5.86 -8.75
CA ASN A 174 18.10 -7.05 -9.50
C ASN A 174 16.94 -8.00 -9.86
N GLU A 175 15.83 -7.97 -9.12
CA GLU A 175 14.78 -8.98 -9.23
C GLU A 175 13.47 -8.48 -9.84
N LEU A 176 13.22 -7.17 -9.82
CA LEU A 176 12.04 -6.60 -10.47
C LEU A 176 12.17 -6.69 -12.00
N ALA A 177 11.07 -7.03 -12.64
CA ALA A 177 10.99 -7.25 -14.08
C ALA A 177 9.90 -6.40 -14.74
N ASP A 178 9.96 -6.29 -16.07
CA ASP A 178 8.93 -5.60 -16.85
C ASP A 178 7.54 -6.16 -16.58
N GLY A 179 6.60 -5.27 -16.35
CA GLY A 179 5.21 -5.57 -16.00
C GLY A 179 4.96 -5.79 -14.50
N ASP A 180 5.99 -5.74 -13.64
CA ASP A 180 5.78 -5.80 -12.18
C ASP A 180 5.14 -4.52 -11.64
N CYS A 181 4.36 -4.67 -10.56
CA CYS A 181 4.02 -3.60 -9.64
C CYS A 181 4.80 -3.79 -8.34
N CYS A 182 5.73 -2.89 -8.05
CA CYS A 182 6.44 -2.82 -6.77
C CYS A 182 5.64 -1.92 -5.82
N LEU A 183 4.96 -2.52 -4.84
CA LEU A 183 4.13 -1.84 -3.85
C LEU A 183 4.86 -1.80 -2.52
N THR A 184 5.35 -0.61 -2.12
CA THR A 184 5.95 -0.39 -0.80
C THR A 184 4.88 0.00 0.21
N MET A 185 4.89 -0.63 1.39
CA MET A 185 3.92 -0.38 2.47
C MET A 185 4.63 -0.22 3.81
N GLY A 186 4.39 0.91 4.48
CA GLY A 186 4.96 1.20 5.80
C GLY A 186 4.89 2.67 6.17
N ALA A 187 4.93 2.94 7.47
CA ALA A 187 4.88 4.30 8.01
C ALA A 187 6.28 4.91 8.27
N GLY A 188 7.34 4.16 7.96
CA GLY A 188 8.74 4.56 8.16
C GLY A 188 9.41 5.11 6.90
N ASP A 189 10.69 4.80 6.76
CA ASP A 189 11.59 5.28 5.69
C ASP A 189 11.52 4.43 4.40
N LEU A 190 10.66 3.43 4.36
CA LEU A 190 10.44 2.60 3.17
C LEU A 190 9.95 3.42 1.96
N THR A 191 9.32 4.57 2.22
CA THR A 191 8.81 5.48 1.19
C THR A 191 9.86 6.00 0.21
N THR A 192 11.16 5.93 0.55
CA THR A 192 12.25 6.36 -0.36
C THR A 192 12.73 5.22 -1.28
N VAL A 193 12.38 3.97 -0.96
CA VAL A 193 12.81 2.78 -1.74
C VAL A 193 12.39 2.84 -3.21
N PRO A 194 11.15 3.24 -3.57
CA PRO A 194 10.78 3.38 -4.98
C PRO A 194 11.74 4.26 -5.78
N ASP A 195 12.12 5.41 -5.24
CA ASP A 195 13.01 6.36 -5.94
C ASP A 195 14.43 5.81 -6.06
N GLU A 196 14.94 5.19 -4.99
CA GLU A 196 16.28 4.58 -4.96
C GLU A 196 16.40 3.40 -5.95
N VAL A 197 15.38 2.54 -6.03
CA VAL A 197 15.35 1.44 -7.00
C VAL A 197 15.26 1.97 -8.43
N GLN A 198 14.44 3.01 -8.68
CA GLN A 198 14.35 3.63 -10.01
C GLN A 198 15.68 4.22 -10.48
N MET A 199 16.49 4.79 -9.56
CA MET A 199 17.86 5.25 -9.87
C MET A 199 18.76 4.09 -10.31
N LEU A 200 18.77 2.96 -9.56
CA LEU A 200 19.55 1.77 -9.93
C LEU A 200 19.14 1.19 -11.29
N LEU A 201 17.84 1.15 -11.59
CA LEU A 201 17.34 0.67 -12.87
C LEU A 201 17.69 1.62 -14.04
N SER A 202 18.08 2.86 -13.77
CA SER A 202 18.56 3.80 -14.76
C SER A 202 20.00 3.52 -15.17
N ASP A 203 20.85 3.25 -14.18
CA ASP A 203 22.29 3.05 -14.36
C ASP A 203 22.60 1.72 -15.08
N ASN A 204 21.70 0.73 -14.99
CA ASN A 204 21.88 -0.57 -15.65
C ASN A 204 21.47 -0.59 -17.13
N ASN A 205 20.94 0.51 -17.68
CA ASN A 205 20.48 0.62 -19.09
C ASN A 205 21.36 1.56 -19.94
N GLU A 206 22.46 2.09 -19.41
CA GLU A 206 23.52 2.79 -20.14
C GLU A 206 24.75 1.85 -20.38
#